data_4ebca782caf0d62300f5d72e554b5169
#
_entry.id   4ebca782caf0d62300f5d72e554b5169
#
_cell.length_a   1.000
_cell.length_b   1.000
_cell.length_c   1.000
_cell.angle_alpha   90.00
_cell.angle_beta   90.00
_cell.angle_gamma   90.00
#
_symmetry.space_group_name_H-M   'P 1'
#
loop_
_entity.id
_entity.type
_entity.pdbx_description
1 polymer ?
#
loop_
_entity_poly.entity_id
_entity_poly.type
_entity_poly.pdbx_seq_one_letter_code
_entity_poly.pdbx_strand_id
1 'polypeptide(L)'
;MKLSVYSASWCSSCGTLKQALNAINTEDLEIEVLDVDTLGMQALSKVGIKGIPSLILYDNQGNEIKRKSGALTKKQLEDFLGLDRLDN
;
A
#
# COMPACT_ATOMS: atom_id res chain seq x y z
N MET A 1 -3.99 -11.33 5.30
CA MET A 1 -3.11 -10.14 5.35
C MET A 1 -3.85 -8.91 4.86
N LYS A 2 -3.43 -7.76 5.30
CA LYS A 2 -4.06 -6.50 4.94
C LYS A 2 -3.01 -5.52 4.45
N LEU A 3 -3.31 -4.83 3.35
CA LEU A 3 -2.44 -3.79 2.80
C LEU A 3 -3.15 -2.44 2.94
N SER A 4 -2.53 -1.53 3.69
CA SER A 4 -3.02 -0.16 3.81
C SER A 4 -2.27 0.71 2.80
N VAL A 5 -3.04 1.43 1.98
CA VAL A 5 -2.49 2.29 0.92
C VAL A 5 -2.85 3.74 1.26
N TYR A 6 -1.85 4.53 1.58
CA TYR A 6 -2.05 5.95 1.89
C TYR A 6 -1.91 6.75 0.60
N SER A 7 -2.96 7.48 0.23
CA SER A 7 -3.03 8.20 -1.03
C SER A 7 -3.78 9.51 -0.89
N ALA A 8 -3.84 10.28 -1.98
CA ALA A 8 -4.62 11.51 -2.04
C ALA A 8 -5.15 11.70 -3.46
N SER A 9 -6.27 12.40 -3.60
CA SER A 9 -6.88 12.64 -4.89
C SER A 9 -6.02 13.52 -5.81
N TRP A 10 -5.19 14.37 -5.21
CA TRP A 10 -4.29 15.28 -5.95
C TRP A 10 -2.95 14.65 -6.32
N CYS A 11 -2.74 13.41 -5.96
CA CYS A 11 -1.45 12.72 -6.15
C CYS A 11 -1.51 11.84 -7.41
N SER A 12 -0.79 12.23 -8.46
CA SER A 12 -0.77 11.44 -9.72
C SER A 12 -0.07 10.10 -9.53
N SER A 13 0.99 10.05 -8.73
CA SER A 13 1.70 8.80 -8.43
C SER A 13 0.80 7.78 -7.74
N CYS A 14 -0.15 8.25 -6.93
CA CYS A 14 -1.10 7.38 -6.27
C CYS A 14 -2.02 6.69 -7.26
N GLY A 15 -2.40 7.39 -8.33
CA GLY A 15 -3.20 6.80 -9.42
C GLY A 15 -2.45 5.67 -10.13
N THR A 16 -1.17 5.87 -10.39
CA THR A 16 -0.31 4.85 -10.99
C THR A 16 -0.24 3.61 -10.11
N LEU A 17 -0.08 3.81 -8.79
CA LEU A 17 -0.05 2.70 -7.84
C LEU A 17 -1.37 1.94 -7.82
N LYS A 18 -2.50 2.65 -7.86
CA LYS A 18 -3.81 2.00 -7.89
C LYS A 18 -4.00 1.14 -9.12
N GLN A 19 -3.50 1.59 -10.27
CA GLN A 19 -3.54 0.79 -11.49
C GLN A 19 -2.72 -0.49 -11.34
N ALA A 20 -1.55 -0.39 -10.72
CA ALA A 20 -0.71 -1.56 -10.47
C ALA A 20 -1.40 -2.55 -9.52
N LEU A 21 -2.07 -2.03 -8.48
CA LEU A 21 -2.83 -2.88 -7.54
C LEU A 21 -3.95 -3.64 -8.24
N ASN A 22 -4.64 -2.99 -9.19
CA ASN A 22 -5.72 -3.63 -9.93
C ASN A 22 -5.21 -4.70 -10.89
N ALA A 23 -3.93 -4.65 -11.25
CA ALA A 23 -3.35 -5.57 -12.22
C ALA A 23 -2.78 -6.84 -11.58
N ILE A 24 -2.69 -6.90 -10.26
CA ILE A 24 -2.14 -8.05 -9.55
C ILE A 24 -3.26 -8.89 -8.92
N ASN A 25 -2.93 -10.13 -8.57
CA ASN A 25 -3.87 -11.02 -7.89
C ASN A 25 -3.84 -10.71 -6.39
N THR A 26 -4.98 -10.29 -5.86
CA THR A 26 -5.09 -9.90 -4.45
C THR A 26 -6.18 -10.69 -3.72
N GLU A 27 -6.46 -11.92 -4.14
CA GLU A 27 -7.55 -12.71 -3.56
C GLU A 27 -7.40 -12.92 -2.06
N ASP A 28 -6.17 -13.15 -1.61
CA ASP A 28 -5.89 -13.40 -0.19
C ASP A 28 -5.46 -12.15 0.56
N LEU A 29 -5.60 -10.99 -0.08
CA LEU A 29 -5.12 -9.74 0.46
C LEU A 29 -6.26 -8.73 0.55
N GLU A 30 -6.52 -8.23 1.74
CA GLU A 30 -7.46 -7.13 1.94
C GLU A 30 -6.73 -5.82 1.67
N ILE A 31 -7.24 -5.01 0.76
CA ILE A 31 -6.66 -3.71 0.43
C ILE A 31 -7.55 -2.61 0.97
N GLU A 32 -6.95 -1.73 1.78
CA GLU A 32 -7.63 -0.56 2.33
C GLU A 32 -6.93 0.69 1.81
N VAL A 33 -7.66 1.51 1.07
CA VAL A 33 -7.12 2.78 0.55
C VAL A 33 -7.55 3.90 1.50
N LEU A 34 -6.56 4.61 2.03
CA LEU A 34 -6.77 5.66 3.02
C LEU A 34 -6.41 7.01 2.41
N ASP A 35 -7.33 7.96 2.53
CA ASP A 35 -7.14 9.32 2.03
C ASP A 35 -6.45 10.16 3.11
N VAL A 36 -5.25 10.65 2.82
CA VAL A 36 -4.46 11.41 3.79
C VAL A 36 -5.12 12.74 4.16
N ASP A 37 -5.91 13.31 3.25
CA ASP A 37 -6.62 14.56 3.54
C ASP A 37 -7.74 14.34 4.56
N THR A 38 -8.35 13.15 4.52
CA THR A 38 -9.40 12.77 5.49
C THR A 38 -8.79 12.43 6.86
N LEU A 39 -7.66 11.75 6.85
CA LEU A 39 -7.01 11.30 8.09
C LEU A 39 -6.39 12.46 8.88
N GLY A 40 -5.78 13.41 8.18
CA GLY A 40 -5.10 14.52 8.81
C GLY A 40 -3.67 14.19 9.25
N MET A 41 -2.90 15.25 9.53
CA MET A 41 -1.48 15.13 9.81
C MET A 41 -1.18 14.36 11.10
N GLN A 42 -2.04 14.50 12.11
CA GLN A 42 -1.81 13.82 13.39
C GLN A 42 -1.88 12.31 13.24
N ALA A 43 -2.88 11.82 12.51
CA ALA A 43 -3.01 10.38 12.27
C ALA A 43 -1.83 9.85 11.47
N LEU A 44 -1.40 10.60 10.46
CA LEU A 44 -0.26 10.21 9.63
C LEU A 44 1.03 10.17 10.43
N SER A 45 1.23 11.12 11.33
CA SER A 45 2.40 11.17 12.20
C SER A 45 2.45 9.97 13.14
N LYS A 46 1.31 9.55 13.68
CA LYS A 46 1.24 8.39 14.56
C LYS A 46 1.66 7.11 13.86
N VAL A 47 1.31 6.97 12.60
CA VAL A 47 1.68 5.79 11.80
C VAL A 47 3.08 5.92 11.23
N GLY A 48 3.62 7.14 11.20
CA GLY A 48 4.95 7.40 10.66
C GLY A 48 4.95 7.57 9.15
N ILE A 49 3.85 8.03 8.57
CA ILE A 49 3.75 8.28 7.13
C ILE A 49 4.27 9.68 6.84
N LYS A 50 5.33 9.77 6.04
CA LYS A 50 5.96 11.04 5.71
C LYS A 50 5.71 11.51 4.28
N GLY A 51 5.22 10.62 3.42
CA GLY A 51 4.95 10.95 2.02
C GLY A 51 3.96 9.99 1.44
N ILE A 52 3.47 10.29 0.25
CA ILE A 52 2.50 9.46 -0.45
C ILE A 52 2.98 9.23 -1.89
N PRO A 53 2.57 8.10 -2.51
CA PRO A 53 1.84 7.00 -1.88
C PRO A 53 2.72 6.22 -0.91
N SER A 54 2.11 5.64 0.12
CA SER A 54 2.81 4.79 1.07
C SER A 54 1.99 3.53 1.30
N LEU A 55 2.70 2.41 1.46
CA LEU A 55 2.09 1.10 1.66
C LEU A 55 2.57 0.50 2.96
N ILE A 56 1.66 -0.07 3.74
CA ILE A 56 2.00 -0.82 4.94
C ILE A 56 1.29 -2.17 4.86
N LEU A 57 2.06 -3.25 4.93
CA LEU A 57 1.52 -4.60 4.90
C LEU A 57 1.42 -5.13 6.33
N TYR A 58 0.23 -5.62 6.69
CA TYR A 58 -0.04 -6.19 8.00
C TYR A 58 -0.36 -7.68 7.87
N ASP A 59 -0.01 -8.45 8.92
CA ASP A 59 -0.39 -9.84 9.00
C ASP A 59 -1.84 -9.98 9.48
N ASN A 60 -2.30 -11.23 9.65
CA ASN A 60 -3.68 -11.49 10.07
C ASN A 60 -3.96 -11.04 11.51
N GLN A 61 -2.94 -10.77 12.27
CA GLN A 61 -3.06 -10.33 13.66
C GLN A 61 -2.97 -8.82 13.80
N GLY A 62 -2.77 -8.11 12.69
CA GLY A 62 -2.69 -6.66 12.69
C GLY A 62 -1.29 -6.11 12.95
N ASN A 63 -0.27 -6.96 12.92
CA ASN A 63 1.11 -6.54 13.11
C ASN A 63 1.72 -6.09 11.77
N GLU A 64 2.45 -4.98 11.79
CA GLU A 64 3.12 -4.50 10.60
C GLU A 64 4.25 -5.46 10.21
N ILE A 65 4.21 -5.95 8.97
CA ILE A 65 5.26 -6.82 8.43
C ILE A 65 6.34 -5.99 7.75
N LYS A 66 5.93 -5.08 6.87
CA LYS A 66 6.85 -4.21 6.14
C LYS A 66 6.11 -3.02 5.55
N ARG A 67 6.85 -2.01 5.12
CA ARG A 67 6.29 -0.83 4.49
C ARG A 67 7.17 -0.35 3.35
N LYS A 68 6.59 0.41 2.43
CA LYS A 68 7.29 0.98 1.31
C LYS A 68 6.62 2.31 0.93
N SER A 69 7.43 3.29 0.52
CA SER A 69 6.90 4.56 0.03
C SER A 69 7.24 4.73 -1.45
N GLY A 70 6.44 5.54 -2.14
CA GLY A 70 6.61 5.83 -3.56
C GLY A 70 5.74 4.95 -4.45
N ALA A 71 5.54 5.39 -5.70
CA ALA A 71 4.78 4.63 -6.68
C ALA A 71 5.57 3.40 -7.11
N LEU A 72 4.93 2.25 -7.04
CA LEU A 72 5.55 0.99 -7.42
C LEU A 72 5.00 0.51 -8.75
N THR A 73 5.87 -0.08 -9.58
CA THR A 73 5.42 -0.80 -10.77
C THR A 73 4.74 -2.09 -10.34
N LYS A 74 4.05 -2.73 -11.28
CA LYS A 74 3.41 -4.02 -11.01
C LYS A 74 4.42 -5.03 -10.45
N LYS A 75 5.60 -5.11 -11.07
CA LYS A 75 6.63 -6.05 -10.64
C LYS A 75 7.15 -5.72 -9.24
N GLN A 76 7.41 -4.44 -8.98
CA GLN A 76 7.87 -4.02 -7.65
C GLN A 76 6.82 -4.31 -6.58
N LEU A 77 5.56 -4.13 -6.92
CA LEU A 77 4.46 -4.40 -6.00
C LEU A 77 4.34 -5.90 -5.72
N GLU A 78 4.49 -6.73 -6.75
CA GLU A 78 4.48 -8.18 -6.59
C GLU A 78 5.65 -8.63 -5.70
N ASP A 79 6.83 -8.05 -5.90
CA ASP A 79 7.99 -8.34 -5.05
C ASP A 79 7.74 -7.92 -3.61
N PHE A 80 7.15 -6.75 -3.41
CA PHE A 80 6.85 -6.24 -2.08
C PHE A 80 5.87 -7.16 -1.34
N LEU A 81 4.85 -7.64 -2.04
CA LEU A 81 3.84 -8.50 -1.44
C LEU A 81 4.25 -9.96 -1.41
N GLY A 82 5.34 -10.33 -2.08
CA GLY A 82 5.83 -11.70 -2.13
C GLY A 82 5.04 -12.60 -3.05
N LEU A 83 4.25 -12.04 -3.96
CA LEU A 83 3.38 -12.83 -4.85
C LEU A 83 4.18 -13.64 -5.86
N ASP A 84 5.33 -13.14 -6.29
CA ASP A 84 6.19 -13.84 -7.24
C ASP A 84 6.78 -15.12 -6.66
N ARG A 85 6.87 -15.22 -5.33
CA ARG A 85 7.37 -16.42 -4.66
C ARG A 85 6.41 -17.60 -4.76
N LEU A 86 5.15 -17.31 -5.02
CA LEU A 86 4.13 -18.34 -5.13
C LEU A 86 4.23 -19.12 -6.45
N ASP A 87 4.98 -18.59 -7.40
CA ASP A 87 5.15 -19.19 -8.72
C ASP A 87 6.26 -20.24 -8.74
N ASN A 88 6.95 -20.43 -7.65
CA ASN A 88 8.06 -21.39 -7.58
C ASN A 88 7.65 -22.70 -6.93
#